data_a9ff92365cfd48839c6bdcda38237e67
#
_entry.id   a9ff92365cfd48839c6bdcda38237e67
#
_cell.length_a   1.000
_cell.length_b   1.000
_cell.length_c   1.000
_cell.angle_alpha   90.00
_cell.angle_beta   90.00
_cell.angle_gamma   90.00
#
_symmetry.space_group_name_H-M   'P 1'
#
loop_
_entity.id
_entity.type
_entity.pdbx_description
1 polymer ?
#
loop_
_entity_poly.entity_id
_entity_poly.type
_entity_poly.pdbx_seq_one_letter_code
_entity_poly.pdbx_strand_id
1 'polypeptide(L)'
;MNLSKKQVQSEEAWQNQMAEKILRFVQNELYQDLRFLDVALSALVWKPAQGLQTLATDGSKLYFPAERICKIFPDNPLYPNRVYLHTVLHCLFAHLWLQQGRERPWWDTACDIEVEYVIDRLEKKSVKRALSWERQKMYQAMEERKLLSAAKIYEYLKEISIEEREKLRREFYTDNHKFWPEEEIKSPMQNQAREMWDKISRQSRMQEEKRGDEPEEGEQSLLRRLKADKSRRSYRDFLRKFAVLREEMQCDPDTFDLNFYTYGLSLYGNMPLIEPVETREVMRIQEFVVVLDTSYSTDGELIKGFLRETFTLLTEKDSFFHKCHIRILQCDDAVREDTKITDISELDAYLEKFTVIGGGGTDFRPAFSYVAGLREQGELRGLRGLLYFTDGKGTYPAKRPEYDVAFIYLDEYEKSKVPPWAMRFEIGGNR
;
A
#
# COMPACT_ATOMS: atom_id res chain seq x y z
N MET A 1 -37.99 3.56 -53.87
CA MET A 1 -37.51 2.33 -53.27
C MET A 1 -36.07 2.57 -52.80
N ASN A 2 -35.90 3.09 -51.56
CA ASN A 2 -34.57 3.41 -50.99
C ASN A 2 -34.02 2.16 -50.33
N LEU A 3 -33.09 1.49 -51.00
CA LEU A 3 -32.28 0.46 -50.44
C LEU A 3 -31.33 1.13 -49.45
N SER A 4 -31.58 0.93 -48.14
CA SER A 4 -30.63 1.35 -47.08
C SER A 4 -29.26 0.69 -47.35
N LYS A 5 -28.26 1.50 -47.61
CA LYS A 5 -26.85 1.06 -47.60
C LYS A 5 -26.60 0.45 -46.23
N LYS A 6 -26.52 -0.90 -46.12
CA LYS A 6 -25.93 -1.57 -44.97
C LYS A 6 -24.52 -1.02 -44.86
N GLN A 7 -24.25 -0.23 -43.84
CA GLN A 7 -22.88 0.13 -43.50
C GLN A 7 -22.13 -1.18 -43.20
N VAL A 8 -21.20 -1.51 -44.07
CA VAL A 8 -20.26 -2.63 -43.85
C VAL A 8 -19.37 -2.21 -42.69
N GLN A 9 -19.56 -2.85 -41.54
CA GLN A 9 -18.73 -2.64 -40.36
C GLN A 9 -17.30 -3.03 -40.71
N SER A 10 -16.29 -2.21 -40.36
CA SER A 10 -14.87 -2.58 -40.55
C SER A 10 -14.57 -3.81 -39.70
N GLU A 11 -13.63 -4.64 -40.14
CA GLU A 11 -13.20 -5.83 -39.39
C GLU A 11 -12.74 -5.47 -37.97
N GLU A 12 -12.03 -4.38 -37.82
CA GLU A 12 -11.58 -3.85 -36.52
C GLU A 12 -12.77 -3.47 -35.62
N ALA A 13 -13.77 -2.78 -36.17
CA ALA A 13 -14.97 -2.43 -35.42
C ALA A 13 -15.77 -3.67 -34.98
N TRP A 14 -15.82 -4.70 -35.82
CA TRP A 14 -16.44 -5.97 -35.49
C TRP A 14 -15.67 -6.70 -34.38
N GLN A 15 -14.32 -6.78 -34.49
CA GLN A 15 -13.48 -7.40 -33.49
C GLN A 15 -13.61 -6.70 -32.14
N ASN A 16 -13.60 -5.37 -32.09
CA ASN A 16 -13.77 -4.60 -30.88
C ASN A 16 -15.13 -4.90 -30.23
N GLN A 17 -16.21 -4.89 -31.00
CA GLN A 17 -17.56 -5.21 -30.49
C GLN A 17 -17.66 -6.66 -29.99
N MET A 18 -17.02 -7.61 -30.66
CA MET A 18 -17.04 -9.01 -30.25
C MET A 18 -16.20 -9.21 -28.96
N ALA A 19 -15.04 -8.59 -28.87
CA ALA A 19 -14.20 -8.65 -27.67
C ALA A 19 -14.91 -8.03 -26.45
N GLU A 20 -15.64 -6.94 -26.61
CA GLU A 20 -16.47 -6.37 -25.53
C GLU A 20 -17.57 -7.33 -25.08
N LYS A 21 -18.21 -8.05 -26.00
CA LYS A 21 -19.19 -9.09 -25.64
C LYS A 21 -18.53 -10.23 -24.86
N ILE A 22 -17.34 -10.65 -25.27
CA ILE A 22 -16.56 -11.67 -24.54
C ILE A 22 -16.20 -11.17 -23.14
N LEU A 23 -15.73 -9.93 -23.01
CA LEU A 23 -15.39 -9.35 -21.70
C LEU A 23 -16.60 -9.23 -20.78
N ARG A 24 -17.79 -8.93 -21.32
CA ARG A 24 -19.05 -8.97 -20.53
C ARG A 24 -19.42 -10.37 -20.08
N PHE A 25 -19.20 -11.36 -20.94
CA PHE A 25 -19.41 -12.76 -20.57
C PHE A 25 -18.44 -13.16 -19.44
N VAL A 26 -17.16 -12.84 -19.59
CA VAL A 26 -16.10 -13.02 -18.55
C VAL A 26 -16.52 -12.40 -17.23
N GLN A 27 -16.93 -11.15 -17.24
CA GLN A 27 -17.37 -10.43 -16.07
C GLN A 27 -18.56 -11.09 -15.37
N ASN A 28 -19.52 -11.57 -16.14
CA ASN A 28 -20.69 -12.28 -15.59
C ASN A 28 -20.33 -13.64 -14.98
N GLU A 29 -19.42 -14.41 -15.60
CA GLU A 29 -18.96 -15.67 -15.03
C GLU A 29 -18.20 -15.47 -13.72
N LEU A 30 -17.28 -14.50 -13.69
CA LEU A 30 -16.56 -14.14 -12.48
C LEU A 30 -17.47 -13.62 -11.37
N TYR A 31 -18.52 -12.85 -11.74
CA TYR A 31 -19.52 -12.38 -10.78
C TYR A 31 -20.30 -13.54 -10.14
N GLN A 32 -20.62 -14.59 -10.90
CA GLN A 32 -21.31 -15.77 -10.33
C GLN A 32 -20.47 -16.47 -9.27
N ASP A 33 -19.16 -16.60 -9.50
CA ASP A 33 -18.23 -17.29 -8.61
C ASP A 33 -17.75 -16.40 -7.43
N LEU A 34 -17.64 -15.08 -7.66
CA LEU A 34 -16.99 -14.11 -6.75
C LEU A 34 -17.86 -12.85 -6.54
N ARG A 35 -19.10 -13.04 -6.05
CA ARG A 35 -20.10 -11.96 -5.89
C ARG A 35 -19.64 -10.79 -5.05
N PHE A 36 -18.77 -11.04 -4.07
CA PHE A 36 -18.21 -9.98 -3.20
C PHE A 36 -17.22 -9.05 -3.94
N LEU A 37 -16.79 -9.42 -5.15
CA LEU A 37 -15.95 -8.60 -6.03
C LEU A 37 -16.74 -7.84 -7.10
N ASP A 38 -18.05 -7.80 -7.06
CA ASP A 38 -18.91 -7.24 -8.13
C ASP A 38 -18.50 -5.82 -8.51
N VAL A 39 -18.29 -4.95 -7.52
CA VAL A 39 -17.84 -3.57 -7.73
C VAL A 39 -16.44 -3.52 -8.32
N ALA A 40 -15.53 -4.39 -7.86
CA ALA A 40 -14.18 -4.48 -8.38
C ALA A 40 -14.16 -4.94 -9.84
N LEU A 41 -14.93 -5.98 -10.15
CA LEU A 41 -15.04 -6.52 -11.52
C LEU A 41 -15.61 -5.51 -12.51
N SER A 42 -16.43 -4.56 -12.05
CA SER A 42 -17.08 -3.54 -12.90
C SER A 42 -16.37 -2.17 -12.90
N ALA A 43 -15.28 -2.00 -12.14
CA ALA A 43 -14.68 -0.69 -11.91
C ALA A 43 -13.88 -0.13 -13.10
N LEU A 44 -13.31 -0.99 -13.95
CA LEU A 44 -12.44 -0.58 -15.05
C LEU A 44 -13.23 -0.25 -16.31
N VAL A 45 -12.93 0.89 -16.93
CA VAL A 45 -13.50 1.28 -18.24
C VAL A 45 -12.71 0.59 -19.35
N TRP A 46 -13.39 -0.17 -20.19
CA TRP A 46 -12.73 -0.92 -21.26
C TRP A 46 -12.30 -0.05 -22.43
N LYS A 47 -11.09 -0.26 -22.92
CA LYS A 47 -10.53 0.45 -24.07
C LYS A 47 -9.76 -0.50 -24.96
N PRO A 48 -10.14 -0.63 -26.27
CA PRO A 48 -9.34 -1.41 -27.20
C PRO A 48 -7.95 -0.79 -27.38
N ALA A 49 -6.92 -1.63 -27.46
CA ALA A 49 -5.55 -1.21 -27.67
C ALA A 49 -4.81 -2.17 -28.59
N GLN A 50 -4.22 -1.63 -29.66
CA GLN A 50 -3.41 -2.38 -30.62
C GLN A 50 -2.02 -2.67 -30.05
N GLY A 51 -1.40 -3.76 -30.49
CA GLY A 51 -0.02 -4.12 -30.13
C GLY A 51 0.14 -4.77 -28.76
N LEU A 52 -0.93 -4.94 -27.97
CA LEU A 52 -0.91 -5.74 -26.74
C LEU A 52 -1.03 -7.22 -27.05
N GLN A 53 -0.38 -8.05 -26.23
CA GLN A 53 -0.50 -9.51 -26.30
C GLN A 53 -1.52 -10.05 -25.29
N THR A 54 -1.83 -9.29 -24.25
CA THR A 54 -2.76 -9.66 -23.18
C THR A 54 -3.42 -8.38 -22.64
N LEU A 55 -4.22 -8.48 -21.57
CA LEU A 55 -4.82 -7.31 -20.94
C LEU A 55 -3.76 -6.44 -20.26
N ALA A 56 -4.09 -5.17 -20.07
CA ALA A 56 -3.28 -4.21 -19.33
C ALA A 56 -4.16 -3.19 -18.61
N THR A 57 -3.67 -2.55 -17.55
CA THR A 57 -4.43 -1.51 -16.84
C THR A 57 -3.54 -0.36 -16.39
N ASP A 58 -4.13 0.85 -16.29
CA ASP A 58 -3.56 2.03 -15.63
C ASP A 58 -4.23 2.30 -14.26
N GLY A 59 -5.10 1.38 -13.81
CA GLY A 59 -5.93 1.52 -12.61
C GLY A 59 -7.28 2.20 -12.84
N SER A 60 -7.51 2.84 -13.98
CA SER A 60 -8.78 3.46 -14.37
C SER A 60 -9.42 2.76 -15.57
N LYS A 61 -8.59 2.29 -16.48
CA LYS A 61 -8.99 1.64 -17.73
C LYS A 61 -8.41 0.25 -17.84
N LEU A 62 -9.17 -0.63 -18.46
CA LEU A 62 -8.71 -1.94 -18.93
C LEU A 62 -8.44 -1.86 -20.42
N TYR A 63 -7.20 -2.00 -20.80
CA TYR A 63 -6.76 -2.04 -22.19
C TYR A 63 -6.76 -3.48 -22.70
N PHE A 64 -7.41 -3.73 -23.85
CA PHE A 64 -7.57 -5.08 -24.36
C PHE A 64 -7.22 -5.22 -25.85
N PRO A 65 -6.54 -6.32 -26.24
CA PRO A 65 -6.23 -6.66 -27.63
C PRO A 65 -7.42 -7.41 -28.25
N ALA A 66 -8.32 -6.71 -28.94
CA ALA A 66 -9.59 -7.27 -29.44
C ALA A 66 -9.38 -8.50 -30.35
N GLU A 67 -8.47 -8.41 -31.33
CA GLU A 67 -8.17 -9.51 -32.25
C GLU A 67 -7.76 -10.78 -31.49
N ARG A 68 -6.86 -10.62 -30.50
CA ARG A 68 -6.31 -11.74 -29.75
C ARG A 68 -7.33 -12.40 -28.83
N ILE A 69 -8.18 -11.60 -28.17
CA ILE A 69 -9.28 -12.13 -27.35
C ILE A 69 -10.23 -12.96 -28.22
N CYS A 70 -10.63 -12.44 -29.40
CA CYS A 70 -11.49 -13.16 -30.32
C CYS A 70 -10.87 -14.47 -30.83
N LYS A 71 -9.54 -14.52 -30.98
CA LYS A 71 -8.81 -15.73 -31.40
C LYS A 71 -8.68 -16.78 -30.30
N ILE A 72 -8.44 -16.35 -29.05
CA ILE A 72 -8.17 -17.28 -27.93
C ILE A 72 -9.47 -17.85 -27.35
N PHE A 73 -10.51 -17.02 -27.24
CA PHE A 73 -11.74 -17.38 -26.55
C PHE A 73 -12.39 -18.69 -27.01
N PRO A 74 -12.48 -18.99 -28.32
CA PRO A 74 -13.10 -20.26 -28.76
C PRO A 74 -12.33 -21.50 -28.31
N ASP A 75 -11.00 -21.42 -28.24
CA ASP A 75 -10.12 -22.55 -27.90
C ASP A 75 -9.93 -22.69 -26.38
N ASN A 76 -9.91 -21.56 -25.67
CA ASN A 76 -9.70 -21.52 -24.21
C ASN A 76 -10.54 -20.40 -23.57
N PRO A 77 -11.81 -20.65 -23.30
CA PRO A 77 -12.71 -19.64 -22.71
C PRO A 77 -12.35 -19.26 -21.27
N LEU A 78 -11.61 -20.11 -20.54
CA LEU A 78 -11.18 -19.82 -19.18
C LEU A 78 -9.99 -18.83 -19.11
N TYR A 79 -9.21 -18.74 -20.19
CA TYR A 79 -8.06 -17.83 -20.23
C TYR A 79 -8.45 -16.36 -20.03
N PRO A 80 -9.43 -15.77 -20.75
CA PRO A 80 -9.86 -14.41 -20.51
C PRO A 80 -10.41 -14.15 -19.11
N ASN A 81 -11.12 -15.13 -18.51
CA ASN A 81 -11.60 -15.02 -17.13
C ASN A 81 -10.44 -14.82 -16.16
N ARG A 82 -9.41 -15.68 -16.32
CA ARG A 82 -8.24 -15.64 -15.45
C ARG A 82 -7.46 -14.35 -15.58
N VAL A 83 -7.17 -13.92 -16.82
CA VAL A 83 -6.42 -12.69 -17.07
C VAL A 83 -7.21 -11.45 -16.58
N TYR A 84 -8.54 -11.45 -16.78
CA TYR A 84 -9.39 -10.36 -16.29
C TYR A 84 -9.34 -10.24 -14.77
N LEU A 85 -9.55 -11.36 -14.05
CA LEU A 85 -9.47 -11.38 -12.60
C LEU A 85 -8.09 -10.98 -12.11
N HIS A 86 -7.02 -11.49 -12.75
CA HIS A 86 -5.63 -11.15 -12.45
C HIS A 86 -5.40 -9.64 -12.50
N THR A 87 -5.78 -8.98 -13.59
CA THR A 87 -5.63 -7.53 -13.76
C THR A 87 -6.44 -6.74 -12.72
N VAL A 88 -7.64 -7.19 -12.37
CA VAL A 88 -8.46 -6.57 -11.31
C VAL A 88 -7.80 -6.73 -9.93
N LEU A 89 -7.23 -7.89 -9.63
CA LEU A 89 -6.54 -8.12 -8.36
C LEU A 89 -5.29 -7.27 -8.19
N HIS A 90 -4.56 -6.98 -9.26
CA HIS A 90 -3.46 -6.00 -9.19
C HIS A 90 -3.93 -4.64 -8.68
N CYS A 91 -5.08 -4.17 -9.16
CA CYS A 91 -5.67 -2.92 -8.69
C CYS A 91 -6.13 -3.01 -7.23
N LEU A 92 -6.79 -4.11 -6.85
CA LEU A 92 -7.26 -4.35 -5.49
C LEU A 92 -6.12 -4.44 -4.46
N PHE A 93 -4.98 -5.03 -4.85
CA PHE A 93 -3.78 -5.13 -4.00
C PHE A 93 -2.89 -3.89 -4.11
N ALA A 94 -3.29 -2.90 -4.90
CA ALA A 94 -2.58 -1.65 -5.11
C ALA A 94 -1.16 -1.81 -5.69
N HIS A 95 -0.86 -2.92 -6.38
CA HIS A 95 0.47 -3.22 -6.94
C HIS A 95 1.01 -2.12 -7.85
N LEU A 96 0.11 -1.47 -8.61
CA LEU A 96 0.43 -0.37 -9.52
C LEU A 96 1.12 0.81 -8.82
N TRP A 97 0.88 0.99 -7.52
CA TRP A 97 1.30 2.17 -6.75
C TRP A 97 2.32 1.85 -5.65
N LEU A 98 2.77 0.58 -5.53
CA LEU A 98 3.63 0.11 -4.44
C LEU A 98 5.05 -0.27 -4.89
N GLN A 99 5.49 0.16 -6.06
CA GLN A 99 6.83 -0.18 -6.58
C GLN A 99 7.96 0.34 -5.68
N GLN A 100 7.90 1.60 -5.23
CA GLN A 100 8.77 2.20 -4.20
C GLN A 100 10.27 1.93 -4.41
N GLY A 101 10.83 2.34 -5.55
CA GLY A 101 12.25 2.20 -5.87
C GLY A 101 12.73 0.76 -6.16
N ARG A 102 11.80 -0.21 -6.23
CA ARG A 102 12.13 -1.59 -6.63
C ARG A 102 12.37 -1.70 -8.12
N GLU A 103 13.25 -2.60 -8.54
CA GLU A 103 13.49 -2.89 -9.96
C GLU A 103 12.21 -3.41 -10.63
N ARG A 104 11.73 -2.68 -11.65
CA ARG A 104 10.46 -2.92 -12.31
C ARG A 104 10.24 -4.37 -12.74
N PRO A 105 11.17 -5.05 -13.47
CA PRO A 105 10.94 -6.41 -13.94
C PRO A 105 10.71 -7.43 -12.83
N TRP A 106 11.41 -7.26 -11.70
CA TRP A 106 11.31 -8.18 -10.57
C TRP A 106 10.12 -7.85 -9.66
N TRP A 107 9.75 -6.56 -9.59
CA TRP A 107 8.53 -6.14 -8.92
C TRP A 107 7.30 -6.67 -9.66
N ASP A 108 7.24 -6.52 -10.98
CA ASP A 108 6.17 -7.04 -11.82
C ASP A 108 6.02 -8.55 -11.62
N THR A 109 7.12 -9.30 -11.66
CA THR A 109 7.11 -10.75 -11.41
C THR A 109 6.61 -11.11 -10.00
N ALA A 110 7.03 -10.38 -8.98
CA ALA A 110 6.57 -10.62 -7.61
C ALA A 110 5.07 -10.38 -7.46
N CYS A 111 4.53 -9.35 -8.10
CA CYS A 111 3.11 -9.04 -8.14
C CYS A 111 2.31 -10.13 -8.86
N ASP A 112 2.81 -10.61 -10.01
CA ASP A 112 2.18 -11.69 -10.77
C ASP A 112 2.13 -12.99 -9.94
N ILE A 113 3.22 -13.34 -9.26
CA ILE A 113 3.28 -14.52 -8.39
C ILE A 113 2.25 -14.42 -7.25
N GLU A 114 2.13 -13.26 -6.59
CA GLU A 114 1.16 -13.07 -5.51
C GLU A 114 -0.28 -13.24 -6.01
N VAL A 115 -0.61 -12.59 -7.13
CA VAL A 115 -1.96 -12.66 -7.69
C VAL A 115 -2.30 -14.06 -8.17
N GLU A 116 -1.39 -14.70 -8.88
CA GLU A 116 -1.60 -16.06 -9.39
C GLU A 116 -1.74 -17.09 -8.26
N TYR A 117 -0.96 -16.94 -7.18
CA TYR A 117 -1.12 -17.74 -5.97
C TYR A 117 -2.52 -17.62 -5.37
N VAL A 118 -3.04 -16.40 -5.28
CA VAL A 118 -4.40 -16.17 -4.77
C VAL A 118 -5.45 -16.78 -5.71
N ILE A 119 -5.34 -16.58 -7.02
CA ILE A 119 -6.29 -17.11 -8.01
C ILE A 119 -6.30 -18.63 -8.00
N ASP A 120 -5.12 -19.27 -7.96
CA ASP A 120 -5.01 -20.74 -7.96
C ASP A 120 -5.61 -21.36 -6.69
N ARG A 121 -5.60 -20.62 -5.57
CA ARG A 121 -6.23 -21.06 -4.32
C ARG A 121 -7.74 -20.83 -4.25
N LEU A 122 -8.30 -19.98 -5.10
CA LEU A 122 -9.76 -19.78 -5.15
C LEU A 122 -10.52 -21.05 -5.56
N GLU A 123 -9.86 -21.97 -6.27
CA GLU A 123 -10.44 -23.25 -6.78
C GLU A 123 -11.76 -23.10 -7.56
N LYS A 124 -12.11 -21.89 -7.99
CA LYS A 124 -13.33 -21.61 -8.73
C LYS A 124 -13.25 -22.15 -10.16
N LYS A 125 -14.34 -22.71 -10.65
CA LYS A 125 -14.40 -23.33 -11.98
C LYS A 125 -14.07 -22.35 -13.11
N SER A 126 -14.47 -21.10 -12.98
CA SER A 126 -14.25 -20.04 -13.97
C SER A 126 -12.79 -19.67 -14.19
N VAL A 127 -11.89 -20.00 -13.24
CA VAL A 127 -10.45 -19.60 -13.28
C VAL A 127 -9.50 -20.78 -13.06
N LYS A 128 -10.02 -22.00 -12.86
CA LYS A 128 -9.23 -23.19 -12.55
C LYS A 128 -8.29 -23.57 -13.69
N ARG A 129 -7.04 -23.90 -13.36
CA ARG A 129 -6.04 -24.45 -14.29
C ARG A 129 -5.23 -25.55 -13.63
N ALA A 130 -4.57 -26.38 -14.45
CA ALA A 130 -3.56 -27.29 -13.95
C ALA A 130 -2.30 -26.53 -13.54
N LEU A 131 -1.72 -26.85 -12.38
CA LEU A 131 -0.50 -26.22 -11.89
C LEU A 131 0.72 -26.90 -12.53
N SER A 132 1.63 -26.08 -13.06
CA SER A 132 2.95 -26.52 -13.49
C SER A 132 3.82 -26.90 -12.28
N TRP A 133 4.90 -27.62 -12.53
CA TRP A 133 5.85 -27.98 -11.49
C TRP A 133 6.52 -26.72 -10.88
N GLU A 134 6.85 -25.74 -11.70
CA GLU A 134 7.44 -24.47 -11.29
C GLU A 134 6.51 -23.70 -10.34
N ARG A 135 5.20 -23.67 -10.63
CA ARG A 135 4.20 -23.06 -9.75
C ARG A 135 4.09 -23.79 -8.43
N GLN A 136 4.02 -25.11 -8.45
CA GLN A 136 3.96 -25.92 -7.23
C GLN A 136 5.19 -25.68 -6.34
N LYS A 137 6.40 -25.68 -6.92
CA LYS A 137 7.65 -25.40 -6.22
C LYS A 137 7.63 -23.99 -5.60
N MET A 138 7.19 -22.98 -6.36
CA MET A 138 7.13 -21.60 -5.86
C MET A 138 6.09 -21.47 -4.75
N TYR A 139 4.92 -22.07 -4.88
CA TYR A 139 3.87 -22.00 -3.87
C TYR A 139 4.28 -22.72 -2.57
N GLN A 140 4.97 -23.84 -2.67
CA GLN A 140 5.57 -24.51 -1.51
C GLN A 140 6.57 -23.58 -0.80
N ALA A 141 7.47 -22.93 -1.54
CA ALA A 141 8.42 -21.96 -0.96
C ALA A 141 7.70 -20.77 -0.32
N MET A 142 6.59 -20.29 -0.91
CA MET A 142 5.78 -19.22 -0.33
C MET A 142 5.15 -19.63 1.01
N GLU A 143 4.69 -20.85 1.13
CA GLU A 143 4.09 -21.38 2.37
C GLU A 143 5.15 -21.59 3.46
N GLU A 144 6.25 -22.27 3.13
CA GLU A 144 7.34 -22.56 4.06
C GLU A 144 7.98 -21.29 4.61
N ARG A 145 8.20 -20.28 3.76
CA ARG A 145 8.85 -19.01 4.13
C ARG A 145 7.86 -17.89 4.44
N LYS A 146 6.56 -18.16 4.38
CA LYS A 146 5.47 -17.18 4.65
C LYS A 146 5.56 -15.93 3.77
N LEU A 147 5.80 -16.14 2.47
CA LEU A 147 5.93 -15.07 1.48
C LEU A 147 4.55 -14.67 0.95
N LEU A 148 3.73 -14.02 1.79
CA LEU A 148 2.32 -13.73 1.47
C LEU A 148 2.08 -12.33 0.87
N SER A 149 3.12 -11.62 0.45
CA SER A 149 2.99 -10.32 -0.20
C SER A 149 4.03 -10.12 -1.29
N ALA A 150 3.71 -9.32 -2.33
CA ALA A 150 4.64 -9.01 -3.41
C ALA A 150 5.98 -8.45 -2.91
N ALA A 151 5.97 -7.67 -1.82
CA ALA A 151 7.20 -7.15 -1.22
C ALA A 151 8.11 -8.27 -0.69
N LYS A 152 7.55 -9.27 0.02
CA LYS A 152 8.33 -10.42 0.52
C LYS A 152 8.78 -11.33 -0.63
N ILE A 153 7.92 -11.55 -1.62
CA ILE A 153 8.25 -12.31 -2.83
C ILE A 153 9.40 -11.61 -3.59
N TYR A 154 9.37 -10.29 -3.69
CA TYR A 154 10.43 -9.51 -4.33
C TYR A 154 11.77 -9.69 -3.62
N GLU A 155 11.82 -9.64 -2.28
CA GLU A 155 13.05 -9.90 -1.53
C GLU A 155 13.53 -11.34 -1.74
N TYR A 156 12.63 -12.32 -1.72
CA TYR A 156 12.97 -13.71 -2.05
C TYR A 156 13.54 -13.86 -3.46
N LEU A 157 12.97 -13.16 -4.45
CA LEU A 157 13.49 -13.18 -5.81
C LEU A 157 14.94 -12.66 -5.88
N LYS A 158 15.37 -11.75 -5.02
CA LYS A 158 16.77 -11.30 -4.95
C LYS A 158 17.72 -12.37 -4.43
N GLU A 159 17.26 -13.29 -3.60
CA GLU A 159 18.07 -14.36 -3.03
C GLU A 159 18.36 -15.49 -4.02
N ILE A 160 17.48 -15.73 -4.98
CA ILE A 160 17.61 -16.81 -5.98
C ILE A 160 18.41 -16.38 -7.21
N SER A 161 18.89 -17.35 -7.99
CA SER A 161 19.67 -17.10 -9.20
C SER A 161 18.89 -16.36 -10.27
N ILE A 162 19.59 -15.63 -11.14
CA ILE A 162 18.98 -14.90 -12.27
C ILE A 162 18.23 -15.86 -13.20
N GLU A 163 18.76 -17.07 -13.41
CA GLU A 163 18.11 -18.07 -14.24
C GLU A 163 16.76 -18.53 -13.68
N GLU A 164 16.70 -18.73 -12.36
CA GLU A 164 15.43 -19.10 -11.67
C GLU A 164 14.44 -17.94 -11.71
N ARG A 165 14.89 -16.69 -11.52
CA ARG A 165 14.03 -15.49 -11.67
C ARG A 165 13.40 -15.41 -13.06
N GLU A 166 14.20 -15.59 -14.12
CA GLU A 166 13.71 -15.54 -15.50
C GLU A 166 12.75 -16.68 -15.83
N LYS A 167 12.93 -17.88 -15.23
CA LYS A 167 11.96 -18.98 -15.35
C LYS A 167 10.64 -18.60 -14.69
N LEU A 168 10.68 -18.09 -13.47
CA LEU A 168 9.48 -17.64 -12.76
C LEU A 168 8.78 -16.51 -13.50
N ARG A 169 9.51 -15.53 -14.00
CA ARG A 169 8.97 -14.43 -14.80
C ARG A 169 8.20 -14.93 -16.02
N ARG A 170 8.71 -15.92 -16.75
CA ARG A 170 8.01 -16.50 -17.92
C ARG A 170 6.78 -17.30 -17.51
N GLU A 171 6.88 -18.07 -16.42
CA GLU A 171 5.82 -18.92 -15.94
C GLU A 171 4.62 -18.14 -15.40
N PHE A 172 4.89 -17.04 -14.68
CA PHE A 172 3.85 -16.25 -14.01
C PHE A 172 3.33 -15.07 -14.84
N TYR A 173 3.97 -14.72 -15.96
CA TYR A 173 3.51 -13.66 -16.84
C TYR A 173 2.08 -13.92 -17.32
N THR A 174 1.14 -13.06 -16.93
CA THR A 174 -0.29 -13.22 -17.24
C THR A 174 -0.85 -11.98 -17.94
N ASP A 175 -0.60 -10.78 -17.43
CA ASP A 175 -1.05 -9.52 -18.03
C ASP A 175 0.14 -8.58 -18.36
N ASN A 176 -0.14 -7.40 -18.87
CA ASN A 176 0.89 -6.46 -19.31
C ASN A 176 0.90 -5.20 -18.45
N HIS A 177 2.01 -4.95 -17.78
CA HIS A 177 2.16 -3.83 -16.84
C HIS A 177 2.63 -2.52 -17.51
N LYS A 178 2.61 -2.41 -18.82
CA LYS A 178 3.12 -1.25 -19.58
C LYS A 178 2.50 0.09 -19.15
N PHE A 179 1.24 0.07 -18.73
CA PHE A 179 0.51 1.29 -18.36
C PHE A 179 0.50 1.55 -16.84
N TRP A 180 1.22 0.77 -16.06
CA TRP A 180 1.37 1.07 -14.65
C TRP A 180 2.11 2.38 -14.46
N PRO A 181 1.74 3.21 -13.48
CA PRO A 181 2.38 4.49 -13.23
C PRO A 181 3.89 4.38 -13.03
N GLU A 182 4.64 5.31 -13.59
CA GLU A 182 6.04 5.51 -13.24
C GLU A 182 6.12 6.33 -11.95
N GLU A 183 7.08 6.00 -11.07
CA GLU A 183 7.18 6.63 -9.74
C GLU A 183 7.38 8.17 -9.80
N GLU A 184 8.00 8.64 -10.85
CA GLU A 184 8.34 10.06 -11.00
C GLU A 184 7.14 10.95 -11.36
N ILE A 185 6.06 10.39 -11.88
CA ILE A 185 4.90 11.14 -12.39
C ILE A 185 3.65 10.86 -11.54
N LYS A 186 3.53 11.54 -10.40
CA LYS A 186 2.28 11.51 -9.62
C LYS A 186 1.26 12.46 -10.23
N SER A 187 0.38 11.95 -11.10
CA SER A 187 -0.73 12.75 -11.61
C SER A 187 -1.94 12.72 -10.65
N PRO A 188 -2.75 13.80 -10.58
CA PRO A 188 -3.99 13.80 -9.78
C PRO A 188 -4.94 12.65 -10.13
N MET A 189 -4.98 12.22 -11.41
CA MET A 189 -5.79 11.09 -11.85
C MET A 189 -5.35 9.75 -11.23
N GLN A 190 -4.04 9.55 -11.04
CA GLN A 190 -3.50 8.32 -10.43
C GLN A 190 -3.85 8.23 -8.94
N ASN A 191 -3.83 9.38 -8.23
CA ASN A 191 -4.25 9.44 -6.84
C ASN A 191 -5.76 9.12 -6.71
N GLN A 192 -6.59 9.66 -7.63
CA GLN A 192 -8.02 9.35 -7.66
C GLN A 192 -8.30 7.87 -7.94
N ALA A 193 -7.58 7.26 -8.89
CA ALA A 193 -7.71 5.84 -9.18
C ALA A 193 -7.33 4.98 -7.95
N ARG A 194 -6.23 5.30 -7.29
CA ARG A 194 -5.80 4.64 -6.05
C ARG A 194 -6.86 4.75 -4.95
N GLU A 195 -7.37 5.95 -4.70
CA GLU A 195 -8.43 6.17 -3.69
C GLU A 195 -9.73 5.43 -4.03
N MET A 196 -10.08 5.36 -5.32
CA MET A 196 -11.23 4.59 -5.79
C MET A 196 -11.05 3.10 -5.45
N TRP A 197 -9.89 2.51 -5.78
CA TRP A 197 -9.62 1.10 -5.49
C TRP A 197 -9.55 0.82 -3.99
N ASP A 198 -9.09 1.77 -3.19
CA ASP A 198 -9.13 1.70 -1.75
C ASP A 198 -10.56 1.61 -1.19
N LYS A 199 -11.49 2.38 -1.77
CA LYS A 199 -12.91 2.31 -1.41
C LYS A 199 -13.53 0.97 -1.85
N ILE A 200 -13.23 0.51 -3.06
CA ILE A 200 -13.70 -0.76 -3.61
C ILE A 200 -13.22 -1.93 -2.76
N SER A 201 -11.94 -1.97 -2.40
CA SER A 201 -11.38 -3.01 -1.52
C SER A 201 -12.10 -3.09 -0.17
N ARG A 202 -12.43 -1.92 0.43
CA ARG A 202 -13.24 -1.86 1.67
C ARG A 202 -14.64 -2.40 1.46
N GLN A 203 -15.29 -2.04 0.36
CA GLN A 203 -16.65 -2.46 0.05
C GLN A 203 -16.73 -3.97 -0.20
N SER A 204 -15.82 -4.54 -1.01
CA SER A 204 -15.76 -5.97 -1.29
C SER A 204 -15.64 -6.80 0.00
N ARG A 205 -14.80 -6.34 0.94
CA ARG A 205 -14.68 -7.00 2.24
C ARG A 205 -15.96 -6.90 3.07
N MET A 206 -16.60 -5.72 3.12
CA MET A 206 -17.85 -5.55 3.88
C MET A 206 -18.99 -6.38 3.30
N GLN A 207 -19.01 -6.60 1.99
CA GLN A 207 -20.01 -7.46 1.35
C GLN A 207 -19.82 -8.91 1.78
N GLU A 208 -18.59 -9.38 1.85
CA GLU A 208 -18.31 -10.75 2.29
C GLU A 208 -18.62 -10.95 3.79
N GLU A 209 -18.24 -10.00 4.65
CA GLU A 209 -18.56 -10.05 6.08
C GLU A 209 -20.09 -10.09 6.35
N LYS A 210 -20.90 -9.52 5.45
CA LYS A 210 -22.37 -9.55 5.54
C LYS A 210 -23.02 -10.85 5.02
N ARG A 211 -22.28 -11.64 4.27
CA ARG A 211 -22.81 -12.86 3.64
C ARG A 211 -23.23 -13.91 4.66
N GLY A 212 -22.65 -13.91 5.86
CA GLY A 212 -23.03 -14.77 6.99
C GLY A 212 -22.60 -16.24 6.84
N ASP A 213 -22.15 -16.66 5.67
CA ASP A 213 -21.59 -17.98 5.43
C ASP A 213 -20.08 -17.95 5.71
N GLU A 214 -19.53 -19.06 6.19
CA GLU A 214 -18.07 -19.19 6.29
C GLU A 214 -17.47 -19.18 4.88
N PRO A 215 -16.51 -18.25 4.60
CA PRO A 215 -15.86 -18.22 3.29
C PRO A 215 -15.09 -19.50 3.02
N GLU A 216 -15.13 -19.99 1.79
CA GLU A 216 -14.33 -21.12 1.34
C GLU A 216 -12.84 -20.88 1.62
N GLU A 217 -12.04 -21.93 1.81
CA GLU A 217 -10.61 -21.80 2.18
C GLU A 217 -9.82 -20.91 1.21
N GLY A 218 -10.11 -20.99 -0.08
CA GLY A 218 -9.51 -20.12 -1.10
C GLY A 218 -9.93 -18.66 -0.98
N GLU A 219 -11.20 -18.39 -0.71
CA GLU A 219 -11.71 -17.02 -0.47
C GLU A 219 -11.10 -16.41 0.79
N GLN A 220 -10.83 -17.21 1.82
CA GLN A 220 -10.15 -16.76 3.04
C GLN A 220 -8.77 -16.16 2.76
N SER A 221 -8.00 -16.73 1.82
CA SER A 221 -6.69 -16.22 1.43
C SER A 221 -6.80 -14.82 0.84
N LEU A 222 -7.73 -14.60 -0.09
CA LEU A 222 -8.01 -13.30 -0.69
C LEU A 222 -8.48 -12.28 0.37
N LEU A 223 -9.40 -12.69 1.24
CA LEU A 223 -9.92 -11.82 2.30
C LEU A 223 -8.86 -11.45 3.33
N ARG A 224 -7.98 -12.38 3.71
CA ARG A 224 -6.83 -12.08 4.58
C ARG A 224 -5.93 -11.02 3.96
N ARG A 225 -5.67 -11.13 2.64
CA ARG A 225 -4.86 -10.13 1.92
C ARG A 225 -5.53 -8.74 1.91
N LEU A 226 -6.84 -8.68 1.63
CA LEU A 226 -7.60 -7.43 1.70
C LEU A 226 -7.69 -6.84 3.13
N LYS A 227 -7.67 -7.68 4.17
CA LYS A 227 -7.63 -7.25 5.58
C LYS A 227 -6.24 -6.70 5.97
N ALA A 228 -5.16 -7.32 5.52
CA ALA A 228 -3.80 -6.86 5.76
C ALA A 228 -3.57 -5.45 5.19
N ASP A 229 -4.10 -5.16 4.01
CA ASP A 229 -4.03 -3.82 3.41
C ASP A 229 -4.79 -2.77 4.23
N LYS A 230 -5.91 -3.14 4.88
CA LYS A 230 -6.64 -2.22 5.79
C LYS A 230 -5.78 -1.76 6.95
N SER A 231 -5.08 -2.68 7.58
CA SER A 231 -4.24 -2.37 8.74
C SER A 231 -3.16 -1.36 8.40
N ARG A 232 -2.46 -1.58 7.28
CA ARG A 232 -1.43 -0.65 6.78
C ARG A 232 -1.98 0.74 6.43
N ARG A 233 -3.17 0.80 5.80
CA ARG A 233 -3.81 2.08 5.43
C ARG A 233 -4.30 2.84 6.65
N SER A 234 -4.94 2.17 7.59
CA SER A 234 -5.40 2.77 8.84
C SER A 234 -4.24 3.32 9.67
N TYR A 235 -3.08 2.66 9.62
CA TYR A 235 -1.85 3.11 10.24
C TYR A 235 -1.29 4.37 9.53
N ARG A 236 -1.26 4.39 8.21
CA ARG A 236 -0.88 5.58 7.42
C ARG A 236 -1.80 6.77 7.71
N ASP A 237 -3.12 6.55 7.75
CA ASP A 237 -4.10 7.60 8.06
C ASP A 237 -3.93 8.09 9.51
N PHE A 238 -3.54 7.21 10.43
CA PHE A 238 -3.18 7.59 11.78
C PHE A 238 -1.95 8.50 11.80
N LEU A 239 -0.86 8.13 11.14
CA LEU A 239 0.34 8.95 11.05
C LEU A 239 0.06 10.32 10.42
N ARG A 240 -0.77 10.37 9.39
CA ARG A 240 -1.17 11.64 8.74
C ARG A 240 -1.90 12.61 9.67
N LYS A 241 -2.61 12.15 10.71
CA LYS A 241 -3.26 13.02 11.69
C LYS A 241 -2.28 13.87 12.50
N PHE A 242 -1.03 13.42 12.59
CA PHE A 242 0.03 14.15 13.31
C PHE A 242 0.82 15.10 12.41
N ALA A 243 0.55 15.08 11.11
CA ALA A 243 1.02 16.06 10.17
C ALA A 243 0.21 17.37 10.35
N VAL A 244 0.86 18.43 10.74
CA VAL A 244 0.23 19.75 10.91
C VAL A 244 0.80 20.72 9.89
N LEU A 245 -0.09 21.39 9.16
CA LEU A 245 0.27 22.57 8.36
C LEU A 245 0.71 23.68 9.29
N ARG A 246 1.90 24.22 9.10
CA ARG A 246 2.42 25.36 9.83
C ARG A 246 3.06 26.35 8.87
N GLU A 247 2.77 27.61 9.04
CA GLU A 247 3.50 28.69 8.36
C GLU A 247 4.90 28.79 8.96
N GLU A 248 5.92 28.66 8.13
CA GLU A 248 7.30 28.97 8.49
C GLU A 248 7.70 30.30 7.80
N MET A 249 8.38 31.17 8.55
CA MET A 249 9.07 32.31 7.96
C MET A 249 10.30 31.78 7.22
N GLN A 250 10.14 31.51 5.94
CA GLN A 250 11.23 31.13 5.04
C GLN A 250 11.02 31.91 3.74
N CYS A 251 11.97 32.69 3.33
CA CYS A 251 11.95 33.37 2.04
C CYS A 251 11.86 32.31 0.93
N ASP A 252 10.81 32.39 0.12
CA ASP A 252 10.68 31.64 -1.09
C ASP A 252 11.28 32.43 -2.25
N PRO A 253 12.45 32.02 -2.78
CA PRO A 253 13.13 32.79 -3.85
C PRO A 253 12.39 32.72 -5.19
N ASP A 254 11.47 31.77 -5.36
CA ASP A 254 10.75 31.56 -6.60
C ASP A 254 9.40 32.28 -6.68
N THR A 255 8.93 32.86 -5.56
CA THR A 255 7.68 33.62 -5.48
C THR A 255 7.90 35.00 -4.86
N PHE A 256 7.14 35.99 -5.31
CA PHE A 256 7.20 37.33 -4.80
C PHE A 256 5.80 37.83 -4.40
N ASP A 257 5.75 38.79 -3.45
CA ASP A 257 4.48 39.38 -3.01
C ASP A 257 3.87 40.27 -4.10
N LEU A 258 2.72 39.82 -4.60
CA LEU A 258 2.00 40.50 -5.68
C LEU A 258 1.47 41.88 -5.25
N ASN A 259 1.20 42.13 -3.97
CA ASN A 259 0.73 43.40 -3.45
C ASN A 259 1.86 44.43 -3.49
N PHE A 260 3.06 44.03 -3.05
CA PHE A 260 4.26 44.88 -3.15
C PHE A 260 4.62 45.20 -4.60
N TYR A 261 4.54 44.19 -5.47
CA TYR A 261 4.78 44.38 -6.90
C TYR A 261 3.81 45.37 -7.53
N THR A 262 2.50 45.23 -7.29
CA THR A 262 1.48 46.11 -7.83
C THR A 262 1.55 47.50 -7.20
N TYR A 263 1.89 47.60 -5.92
CA TYR A 263 2.10 48.87 -5.24
C TYR A 263 3.30 49.65 -5.82
N GLY A 264 4.40 48.96 -6.09
CA GLY A 264 5.56 49.55 -6.77
C GLY A 264 5.22 50.10 -8.15
N LEU A 265 4.48 49.33 -8.96
CA LEU A 265 3.99 49.81 -10.26
C LEU A 265 3.07 51.01 -10.16
N SER A 266 2.22 51.07 -9.14
CA SER A 266 1.30 52.21 -8.94
C SER A 266 2.01 53.52 -8.53
N LEU A 267 3.10 53.41 -7.76
CA LEU A 267 3.89 54.54 -7.29
C LEU A 267 4.90 55.04 -8.31
N TYR A 268 5.58 54.13 -8.98
CA TYR A 268 6.74 54.44 -9.81
C TYR A 268 6.52 54.18 -11.32
N GLY A 269 5.33 53.75 -11.71
CA GLY A 269 4.88 53.58 -13.09
C GLY A 269 5.50 52.37 -13.83
N ASN A 270 6.81 52.21 -13.78
CA ASN A 270 7.55 51.16 -14.50
C ASN A 270 8.57 50.41 -13.64
N MET A 271 8.56 50.62 -12.32
CA MET A 271 9.51 49.99 -11.39
C MET A 271 8.74 49.16 -10.34
N PRO A 272 8.55 47.84 -10.56
CA PRO A 272 7.93 47.01 -9.56
C PRO A 272 8.86 46.81 -8.37
N LEU A 273 8.30 46.78 -7.17
CA LEU A 273 9.02 46.37 -5.97
C LEU A 273 8.91 44.84 -5.86
N ILE A 274 10.05 44.16 -5.86
CA ILE A 274 10.10 42.71 -5.74
C ILE A 274 10.53 42.35 -4.32
N GLU A 275 9.63 41.76 -3.57
CA GLU A 275 9.88 41.22 -2.24
C GLU A 275 9.48 39.74 -2.22
N PRO A 276 10.39 38.83 -1.84
CA PRO A 276 10.04 37.41 -1.75
C PRO A 276 8.99 37.18 -0.67
N VAL A 277 8.12 36.21 -0.89
CA VAL A 277 7.12 35.83 0.13
C VAL A 277 7.84 35.20 1.32
N GLU A 278 7.67 35.86 2.49
CA GLU A 278 8.36 35.44 3.73
C GLU A 278 7.75 34.24 4.43
N THR A 279 6.57 33.82 4.02
CA THR A 279 5.86 32.67 4.65
C THR A 279 5.58 31.57 3.65
N ARG A 280 5.99 30.40 4.00
CA ARG A 280 5.67 29.15 3.28
C ARG A 280 4.90 28.21 4.20
N GLU A 281 3.78 27.68 3.75
CA GLU A 281 3.10 26.58 4.45
C GLU A 281 3.93 25.30 4.30
N VAL A 282 4.44 24.79 5.42
CA VAL A 282 5.18 23.53 5.48
C VAL A 282 4.44 22.55 6.37
N MET A 283 4.23 21.35 5.89
CA MET A 283 3.75 20.26 6.72
C MET A 283 4.88 19.75 7.62
N ARG A 284 4.67 19.77 8.94
CA ARG A 284 5.62 19.24 9.93
C ARG A 284 4.98 18.16 10.78
N ILE A 285 5.72 17.09 11.07
CA ILE A 285 5.41 16.23 12.20
C ILE A 285 5.89 16.93 13.46
N GLN A 286 4.94 17.38 14.27
CA GLN A 286 5.26 17.83 15.62
C GLN A 286 5.53 16.61 16.49
N GLU A 287 6.33 16.82 17.51
CA GLU A 287 6.74 15.87 18.56
C GLU A 287 5.98 14.54 18.57
N PHE A 288 6.68 13.48 18.21
CA PHE A 288 6.14 12.15 18.06
C PHE A 288 7.07 11.15 18.74
N VAL A 289 6.51 10.19 19.46
CA VAL A 289 7.26 9.17 20.17
C VAL A 289 6.99 7.80 19.57
N VAL A 290 8.03 7.09 19.22
CA VAL A 290 8.01 5.68 18.82
C VAL A 290 8.63 4.86 19.92
N VAL A 291 7.89 3.96 20.53
CA VAL A 291 8.37 3.02 21.54
C VAL A 291 8.48 1.64 20.90
N LEU A 292 9.63 1.02 21.04
CA LEU A 292 9.94 -0.31 20.54
C LEU A 292 10.00 -1.26 21.74
N ASP A 293 9.15 -2.26 21.74
CA ASP A 293 9.25 -3.35 22.69
C ASP A 293 10.46 -4.22 22.36
N THR A 294 11.40 -4.24 23.28
CA THR A 294 12.64 -5.03 23.16
C THR A 294 12.68 -6.20 24.16
N SER A 295 11.51 -6.67 24.57
CA SER A 295 11.37 -7.87 25.39
C SER A 295 11.88 -9.12 24.66
N TYR A 296 12.19 -10.16 25.42
CA TYR A 296 12.77 -11.40 24.89
C TYR A 296 11.98 -12.08 23.76
N SER A 297 10.66 -11.85 23.69
CA SER A 297 9.77 -12.41 22.68
C SER A 297 9.76 -11.65 21.35
N THR A 298 10.43 -10.51 21.26
CA THR A 298 10.35 -9.63 20.09
C THR A 298 11.59 -9.79 19.19
N ASP A 299 11.36 -10.09 17.90
CA ASP A 299 12.41 -10.28 16.91
C ASP A 299 12.96 -8.94 16.38
N GLY A 300 14.27 -8.72 16.51
CA GLY A 300 14.95 -7.48 16.10
C GLY A 300 14.86 -7.18 14.60
N GLU A 301 14.80 -8.19 13.74
CA GLU A 301 14.64 -7.99 12.30
C GLU A 301 13.21 -7.55 11.96
N LEU A 302 12.21 -8.01 12.70
CA LEU A 302 10.83 -7.52 12.58
C LEU A 302 10.73 -6.05 12.98
N ILE A 303 11.40 -5.65 14.06
CA ILE A 303 11.44 -4.25 14.51
C ILE A 303 12.08 -3.36 13.43
N LYS A 304 13.23 -3.79 12.87
CA LYS A 304 13.89 -3.06 11.77
C LYS A 304 13.00 -2.92 10.53
N GLY A 305 12.38 -4.01 10.10
CA GLY A 305 11.48 -4.00 8.96
C GLY A 305 10.32 -3.03 9.15
N PHE A 306 9.80 -3.00 10.36
CA PHE A 306 8.72 -2.13 10.74
C PHE A 306 9.13 -0.65 10.83
N LEU A 307 10.27 -0.34 11.44
CA LEU A 307 10.82 1.00 11.44
C LEU A 307 11.04 1.51 10.01
N ARG A 308 11.58 0.69 9.12
CA ARG A 308 11.70 1.04 7.70
C ARG A 308 10.36 1.36 7.07
N GLU A 309 9.33 0.55 7.30
CA GLU A 309 7.99 0.81 6.77
C GLU A 309 7.40 2.11 7.33
N THR A 310 7.55 2.34 8.64
CA THR A 310 7.12 3.59 9.30
C THR A 310 7.82 4.80 8.70
N PHE A 311 9.13 4.73 8.55
CA PHE A 311 9.92 5.83 8.02
C PHE A 311 9.69 6.05 6.54
N THR A 312 9.50 4.99 5.74
CA THR A 312 9.07 5.11 4.35
C THR A 312 7.74 5.85 4.23
N LEU A 313 6.80 5.58 5.15
CA LEU A 313 5.52 6.29 5.20
C LEU A 313 5.67 7.76 5.60
N LEU A 314 6.61 8.07 6.49
CA LEU A 314 6.91 9.43 6.92
C LEU A 314 7.74 10.22 5.88
N THR A 315 8.55 9.53 5.09
CA THR A 315 9.42 10.12 4.05
C THR A 315 8.79 10.11 2.65
N GLU A 316 7.59 9.55 2.48
CA GLU A 316 6.88 9.64 1.19
C GLU A 316 6.86 11.09 0.71
N LYS A 317 7.25 11.32 -0.56
CA LYS A 317 7.50 12.64 -1.19
C LYS A 317 6.36 13.68 -1.08
N ASP A 318 5.15 13.25 -0.68
CA ASP A 318 4.03 14.16 -0.41
C ASP A 318 4.05 14.74 1.02
N SER A 319 4.90 14.21 1.88
CA SER A 319 5.15 14.78 3.20
C SER A 319 6.38 15.71 3.08
N PHE A 320 6.19 17.01 3.01
CA PHE A 320 7.26 18.03 3.02
C PHE A 320 7.99 18.10 4.38
N PHE A 321 8.25 16.95 5.00
CA PHE A 321 8.82 16.87 6.34
C PHE A 321 10.34 16.81 6.28
N HIS A 322 11.00 17.93 6.11
CA HIS A 322 12.45 17.99 6.28
C HIS A 322 12.87 18.10 7.75
N LYS A 323 12.02 18.68 8.61
CA LYS A 323 12.28 18.78 10.05
C LYS A 323 11.22 18.00 10.81
N CYS A 324 11.65 17.02 11.58
CA CYS A 324 10.80 16.24 12.46
C CYS A 324 11.33 16.33 13.91
N HIS A 325 10.49 16.04 14.88
CA HIS A 325 10.89 15.87 16.26
C HIS A 325 10.40 14.52 16.76
N ILE A 326 11.14 13.48 16.38
CA ILE A 326 10.80 12.09 16.69
C ILE A 326 11.72 11.62 17.79
N ARG A 327 11.17 10.95 18.81
CA ARG A 327 11.94 10.18 19.79
C ARG A 327 11.67 8.70 19.60
N ILE A 328 12.74 7.94 19.57
CA ILE A 328 12.68 6.47 19.48
C ILE A 328 13.17 5.93 20.82
N LEU A 329 12.29 5.25 21.52
CA LEU A 329 12.56 4.65 22.82
C LEU A 329 12.63 3.13 22.66
N GLN A 330 13.66 2.49 23.15
CA GLN A 330 13.73 1.04 23.35
C GLN A 330 13.33 0.72 24.78
N CYS A 331 12.32 -0.12 24.96
CA CYS A 331 11.74 -0.41 26.26
C CYS A 331 11.38 -1.89 26.39
N ASP A 332 11.79 -2.52 27.48
CA ASP A 332 11.32 -3.83 27.95
C ASP A 332 10.50 -3.66 29.25
N ASP A 333 11.08 -3.92 30.42
CA ASP A 333 10.55 -3.57 31.73
C ASP A 333 11.07 -2.20 32.21
N ALA A 334 11.97 -1.57 31.48
CA ALA A 334 12.50 -0.24 31.68
C ALA A 334 12.88 0.41 30.34
N VAL A 335 12.97 1.73 30.29
CA VAL A 335 13.51 2.43 29.10
C VAL A 335 15.02 2.21 29.05
N ARG A 336 15.50 1.58 27.99
CA ARG A 336 16.90 1.21 27.78
C ARG A 336 17.65 2.20 26.93
N GLU A 337 17.00 2.80 25.97
CA GLU A 337 17.57 3.76 25.04
C GLU A 337 16.53 4.85 24.70
N ASP A 338 17.02 6.08 24.54
CA ASP A 338 16.24 7.23 24.06
C ASP A 338 17.06 7.94 22.99
N THR A 339 16.62 7.83 21.73
CA THR A 339 17.27 8.48 20.59
C THR A 339 16.37 9.57 20.04
N LYS A 340 16.90 10.80 19.94
CA LYS A 340 16.20 11.96 19.38
C LYS A 340 16.59 12.14 17.92
N ILE A 341 15.61 12.21 17.05
CA ILE A 341 15.75 12.43 15.61
C ILE A 341 15.14 13.80 15.28
N THR A 342 15.93 14.67 14.69
CA THR A 342 15.54 16.04 14.35
C THR A 342 15.43 16.28 12.85
N ASP A 343 16.13 15.45 12.07
CA ASP A 343 16.10 15.47 10.62
C ASP A 343 15.82 14.05 10.08
N ILE A 344 15.06 13.97 9.01
CA ILE A 344 14.70 12.68 8.39
C ILE A 344 15.93 11.92 7.88
N SER A 345 16.96 12.63 7.44
CA SER A 345 18.23 12.01 7.00
C SER A 345 18.94 11.23 8.10
N GLU A 346 18.70 11.56 9.37
CA GLU A 346 19.25 10.82 10.53
C GLU A 346 18.61 9.44 10.71
N LEU A 347 17.41 9.23 10.14
CA LEU A 347 16.67 7.97 10.26
C LEU A 347 17.36 6.81 9.55
N ASP A 348 17.89 7.03 8.36
CA ASP A 348 18.59 5.99 7.62
C ASP A 348 19.89 5.58 8.35
N ALA A 349 20.63 6.57 8.85
CA ALA A 349 21.82 6.32 9.65
C ALA A 349 21.51 5.61 10.98
N TYR A 350 20.36 5.88 11.58
CA TYR A 350 19.88 5.18 12.77
C TYR A 350 19.54 3.71 12.45
N LEU A 351 18.82 3.46 11.36
CA LEU A 351 18.45 2.11 10.93
C LEU A 351 19.66 1.21 10.61
N GLU A 352 20.70 1.79 10.01
CA GLU A 352 21.96 1.05 9.74
C GLU A 352 22.68 0.61 11.02
N LYS A 353 22.63 1.44 12.05
CA LYS A 353 23.31 1.19 13.34
C LYS A 353 22.39 0.55 14.38
N PHE A 354 21.10 0.36 14.05
CA PHE A 354 20.13 -0.12 15.00
C PHE A 354 20.47 -1.50 15.55
N THR A 355 20.58 -1.59 16.84
CA THR A 355 20.72 -2.83 17.61
C THR A 355 19.64 -2.86 18.67
N VAL A 356 19.04 -4.03 18.91
CA VAL A 356 18.05 -4.20 19.96
C VAL A 356 18.76 -4.25 21.30
N ILE A 357 18.38 -3.32 22.19
CA ILE A 357 18.92 -3.24 23.55
C ILE A 357 17.77 -3.58 24.51
N GLY A 358 17.84 -4.73 25.18
CA GLY A 358 16.81 -5.21 26.08
C GLY A 358 16.90 -6.71 26.29
N GLY A 359 15.78 -7.39 26.41
CA GLY A 359 15.68 -8.83 26.68
C GLY A 359 15.12 -9.16 28.06
N GLY A 360 14.51 -8.16 28.73
CA GLY A 360 13.77 -8.33 29.99
C GLY A 360 12.31 -8.78 29.78
N GLY A 361 11.51 -8.63 30.82
CA GLY A 361 10.06 -8.83 30.77
C GLY A 361 9.36 -7.70 30.01
N THR A 362 8.06 -7.85 29.75
CA THR A 362 7.26 -6.84 29.04
C THR A 362 6.40 -6.05 30.02
N ASP A 363 6.71 -4.79 30.21
CA ASP A 363 5.87 -3.81 30.93
C ASP A 363 5.82 -2.51 30.14
N PHE A 364 4.63 -2.11 29.72
CA PHE A 364 4.47 -0.89 28.92
C PHE A 364 4.50 0.38 29.78
N ARG A 365 4.20 0.29 31.07
CA ARG A 365 4.06 1.44 31.99
C ARG A 365 5.32 2.31 32.12
N PRO A 366 6.55 1.78 32.16
CA PRO A 366 7.76 2.59 32.26
C PRO A 366 7.94 3.57 31.11
N ALA A 367 7.64 3.17 29.88
CA ALA A 367 7.71 4.07 28.72
C ALA A 367 6.76 5.27 28.87
N PHE A 368 5.53 5.05 29.32
CA PHE A 368 4.58 6.14 29.56
C PHE A 368 4.99 7.07 30.70
N SER A 369 5.55 6.52 31.79
CA SER A 369 6.08 7.31 32.90
C SER A 369 7.28 8.16 32.45
N TYR A 370 8.14 7.60 31.62
CA TYR A 370 9.29 8.32 31.05
C TYR A 370 8.85 9.47 30.16
N VAL A 371 7.90 9.23 29.23
CA VAL A 371 7.34 10.26 28.36
C VAL A 371 6.64 11.37 29.16
N ALA A 372 5.93 11.01 30.25
CA ALA A 372 5.35 12.01 31.15
C ALA A 372 6.41 12.89 31.79
N GLY A 373 7.53 12.33 32.27
CA GLY A 373 8.67 13.07 32.80
C GLY A 373 9.31 14.03 31.78
N LEU A 374 9.46 13.58 30.52
CA LEU A 374 9.96 14.45 29.45
C LEU A 374 9.01 15.62 29.14
N ARG A 375 7.70 15.41 29.24
CA ARG A 375 6.70 16.49 29.09
C ARG A 375 6.80 17.49 30.24
N GLU A 376 6.93 17.04 31.48
CA GLU A 376 7.10 17.90 32.65
C GLU A 376 8.39 18.74 32.55
N GLN A 377 9.47 18.16 32.02
CA GLN A 377 10.74 18.85 31.75
C GLN A 377 10.64 19.85 30.58
N GLY A 378 9.55 19.81 29.80
CA GLY A 378 9.30 20.70 28.69
C GLY A 378 9.94 20.28 27.36
N GLU A 379 10.49 19.07 27.29
CA GLU A 379 11.12 18.54 26.07
C GLU A 379 10.09 18.03 25.04
N LEU A 380 8.89 17.63 25.49
CA LEU A 380 7.78 17.13 24.64
C LEU A 380 6.48 17.89 24.94
N ARG A 381 6.53 19.23 24.88
CA ARG A 381 5.36 20.10 25.17
C ARG A 381 4.25 19.94 24.15
N GLY A 382 4.60 19.69 22.91
CA GLY A 382 3.68 19.57 21.79
C GLY A 382 3.38 18.12 21.40
N LEU A 383 3.66 17.13 22.26
CA LEU A 383 3.46 15.73 21.95
C LEU A 383 2.00 15.43 21.54
N ARG A 384 1.84 14.99 20.30
CA ARG A 384 0.53 14.68 19.71
C ARG A 384 0.23 13.20 19.68
N GLY A 385 1.25 12.35 19.54
CA GLY A 385 1.05 10.91 19.41
C GLY A 385 2.22 10.05 19.85
N LEU A 386 1.89 8.85 20.30
CA LEU A 386 2.83 7.80 20.64
C LEU A 386 2.44 6.51 19.92
N LEU A 387 3.42 5.92 19.23
CA LEU A 387 3.34 4.59 18.68
C LEU A 387 4.06 3.61 19.59
N TYR A 388 3.43 2.51 19.92
CA TYR A 388 4.02 1.44 20.72
C TYR A 388 4.03 0.14 19.91
N PHE A 389 5.21 -0.36 19.59
CA PHE A 389 5.44 -1.63 18.89
C PHE A 389 5.63 -2.75 19.88
N THR A 390 4.84 -3.81 19.79
CA THR A 390 4.86 -4.90 20.75
C THR A 390 4.23 -6.17 20.19
N ASP A 391 4.53 -7.31 20.81
CA ASP A 391 3.78 -8.56 20.65
C ASP A 391 2.51 -8.62 21.50
N GLY A 392 2.27 -7.60 22.33
CA GLY A 392 1.06 -7.44 23.13
C GLY A 392 1.01 -8.21 24.46
N LYS A 393 2.10 -8.86 24.86
CA LYS A 393 2.16 -9.70 26.06
C LYS A 393 2.63 -8.95 27.31
N GLY A 394 2.21 -7.72 27.50
CA GLY A 394 2.66 -6.85 28.59
C GLY A 394 1.55 -6.25 29.44
N THR A 395 1.95 -5.47 30.45
CA THR A 395 1.04 -4.76 31.33
C THR A 395 0.79 -3.35 30.83
N TYR A 396 -0.48 -3.04 30.54
CA TYR A 396 -0.89 -1.74 30.00
C TYR A 396 -1.10 -0.69 31.10
N PRO A 397 -0.88 0.61 30.79
CA PRO A 397 -1.22 1.70 31.71
C PRO A 397 -2.74 1.83 31.87
N ALA A 398 -3.20 1.99 33.13
CA ALA A 398 -4.61 2.12 33.44
C ALA A 398 -5.18 3.50 33.02
N LYS A 399 -4.38 4.56 33.10
CA LYS A 399 -4.80 5.91 32.76
C LYS A 399 -4.55 6.23 31.28
N ARG A 400 -5.55 6.86 30.64
CA ARG A 400 -5.38 7.46 29.30
C ARG A 400 -4.42 8.65 29.41
N PRO A 401 -3.36 8.72 28.60
CA PRO A 401 -2.53 9.91 28.47
C PRO A 401 -3.27 11.04 27.72
N GLU A 402 -2.74 12.24 27.78
CA GLU A 402 -3.33 13.44 27.11
C GLU A 402 -3.06 13.47 25.60
N TYR A 403 -2.23 12.60 25.07
CA TYR A 403 -1.91 12.43 23.67
C TYR A 403 -2.50 11.13 23.12
N ASP A 404 -2.62 11.04 21.81
CA ASP A 404 -3.13 9.85 21.15
C ASP A 404 -2.10 8.71 21.20
N VAL A 405 -2.56 7.51 21.50
CA VAL A 405 -1.69 6.32 21.57
C VAL A 405 -2.20 5.25 20.62
N ALA A 406 -1.28 4.68 19.87
CA ALA A 406 -1.53 3.52 19.05
C ALA A 406 -0.58 2.38 19.40
N PHE A 407 -1.14 1.23 19.74
CA PHE A 407 -0.40 -0.02 19.84
C PHE A 407 -0.42 -0.73 18.49
N ILE A 408 0.75 -1.18 18.08
CA ILE A 408 0.99 -1.85 16.82
C ILE A 408 1.49 -3.24 17.13
N TYR A 409 0.66 -4.22 16.78
CA TYR A 409 0.91 -5.62 17.10
C TYR A 409 1.57 -6.33 15.94
N LEU A 410 2.65 -7.02 16.26
CA LEU A 410 3.43 -7.83 15.33
C LEU A 410 2.90 -9.27 15.24
N ASP A 411 2.19 -9.73 16.27
CA ASP A 411 1.63 -11.07 16.41
C ASP A 411 0.19 -11.05 16.96
N GLU A 412 -0.40 -12.25 17.13
CA GLU A 412 -1.67 -12.42 17.82
C GLU A 412 -1.56 -11.98 19.28
N TYR A 413 -2.47 -11.12 19.70
CA TYR A 413 -2.52 -10.55 21.03
C TYR A 413 -3.92 -10.68 21.66
N GLU A 414 -4.01 -10.61 22.99
CA GLU A 414 -5.27 -10.63 23.70
C GLU A 414 -6.00 -9.28 23.60
N LYS A 415 -6.97 -9.21 22.70
CA LYS A 415 -7.78 -7.98 22.45
C LYS A 415 -8.47 -7.43 23.70
N SER A 416 -8.80 -8.30 24.66
CA SER A 416 -9.47 -7.93 25.91
C SER A 416 -8.58 -7.17 26.90
N LYS A 417 -7.27 -7.32 26.83
CA LYS A 417 -6.30 -6.64 27.70
C LYS A 417 -5.96 -5.23 27.27
N VAL A 418 -6.19 -4.92 26.00
CA VAL A 418 -5.84 -3.60 25.44
C VAL A 418 -6.81 -2.55 25.96
N PRO A 419 -6.32 -1.42 26.53
CA PRO A 419 -7.18 -0.37 27.02
C PRO A 419 -8.11 0.19 25.92
N PRO A 420 -9.39 0.47 26.21
CA PRO A 420 -10.34 0.95 25.20
C PRO A 420 -10.00 2.34 24.63
N TRP A 421 -9.17 3.11 25.31
CA TRP A 421 -8.71 4.42 24.88
C TRP A 421 -7.56 4.36 23.85
N ALA A 422 -6.89 3.22 23.70
CA ALA A 422 -5.78 3.05 22.78
C ALA A 422 -6.26 2.59 21.40
N MET A 423 -5.71 3.18 20.37
CA MET A 423 -5.90 2.68 19.00
C MET A 423 -5.08 1.41 18.79
N ARG A 424 -5.56 0.51 17.92
CA ARG A 424 -4.97 -0.81 17.69
C ARG A 424 -4.76 -1.03 16.21
N PHE A 425 -3.54 -1.39 15.84
CA PHE A 425 -3.18 -1.76 14.48
C PHE A 425 -2.48 -3.11 14.49
N GLU A 426 -2.94 -4.01 13.64
CA GLU A 426 -2.34 -5.33 13.43
C GLU A 426 -1.52 -5.26 12.14
N ILE A 427 -0.19 -5.30 12.20
CA ILE A 427 0.69 -5.28 11.02
C ILE A 427 1.27 -6.67 10.77
N GLY A 428 1.33 -7.50 11.81
CA GLY A 428 1.82 -8.85 11.81
C GLY A 428 0.71 -9.89 11.57
N GLY A 429 0.00 -9.83 10.49
CA GLY A 429 -0.97 -10.87 10.11
C GLY A 429 -0.37 -11.95 9.21
N ASN A 430 0.91 -12.33 9.40
CA ASN A 430 1.58 -13.32 8.56
C ASN A 430 2.75 -13.99 9.29
N ARG A 431 2.43 -14.82 10.26
CA ARG A 431 3.25 -16.02 10.56
C ARG A 431 2.74 -17.21 9.83
#